data_b453520af3e3ecd260fb806c319f241a
#
_entry.id   b453520af3e3ecd260fb806c319f241a
#
_cell.length_a   1.000
_cell.length_b   1.000
_cell.length_c   1.000
_cell.angle_alpha   90.00
_cell.angle_beta   90.00
_cell.angle_gamma   90.00
#
_symmetry.space_group_name_H-M   'P 1'
#
loop_
_entity.id
_entity.type
_entity.pdbx_description
1 polymer ?
#
loop_
_entity_poly.entity_id
_entity_poly.type
_entity_poly.pdbx_seq_one_letter_code
_entity_poly.pdbx_strand_id
1 'polypeptide(L)'
;MNWGFIGFGRIARKFLESLESVDGEVPYAFASRSNLSDLQEEFPNVHVYDAYETLLADPKVDIVYISTTHNFHCHNAIAALRAGKHVVCEKPMGISSQEILEMTEVARFSGKFLMEAMWMRFLPAYREAITRVKAGEIGKVNYVTASFGFRSEDKLTQEGRLLNPDLAGGALYDVGVYPLTLVSDLFGWEPVGFKADAIKSETGVDETIQVQLDFGDDRLAQVLGSIAMHTNKEACIYGDQGFIRLPMFWKAESYEIVKGDHIQVFNSPYISNGYAHEIIEAVKCIKDGKLESDLFSLNDSLMSAQLVERILSTIFKTD
;
A
#
# COMPACT_ATOMS: atom_id res chain seq x y z
N MET A 1 18.55 12.34 3.80
CA MET A 1 18.87 11.67 2.52
C MET A 1 18.28 12.46 1.37
N ASN A 2 18.86 12.33 0.18
CA ASN A 2 18.36 12.97 -1.04
C ASN A 2 17.42 12.02 -1.77
N TRP A 3 16.16 12.40 -1.88
CA TRP A 3 15.10 11.61 -2.50
C TRP A 3 14.94 11.93 -3.97
N GLY A 4 14.96 10.89 -4.80
CA GLY A 4 14.55 10.93 -6.20
C GLY A 4 13.12 10.39 -6.36
N PHE A 5 12.35 10.95 -7.29
CA PHE A 5 10.98 10.54 -7.58
C PHE A 5 10.88 10.03 -9.01
N ILE A 6 10.45 8.80 -9.19
CA ILE A 6 10.12 8.20 -10.48
C ILE A 6 8.61 8.15 -10.65
N GLY A 7 8.09 8.94 -11.60
CA GLY A 7 6.66 9.15 -11.76
C GLY A 7 6.16 10.23 -10.80
N PHE A 8 6.04 11.48 -11.29
CA PHE A 8 5.64 12.61 -10.46
C PHE A 8 4.17 12.98 -10.67
N GLY A 9 3.26 12.10 -10.20
CA GLY A 9 1.81 12.27 -10.25
C GLY A 9 1.22 12.79 -8.93
N ARG A 10 -0.10 12.64 -8.80
CA ARG A 10 -0.85 13.09 -7.61
C ARG A 10 -0.35 12.47 -6.29
N ILE A 11 0.02 11.19 -6.29
CA ILE A 11 0.50 10.52 -5.07
C ILE A 11 1.90 11.00 -4.72
N ALA A 12 2.80 11.17 -5.71
CA ALA A 12 4.12 11.74 -5.47
C ALA A 12 4.06 13.13 -4.81
N ARG A 13 3.10 13.97 -5.21
CA ARG A 13 2.91 15.30 -4.59
C ARG A 13 2.49 15.21 -3.12
N LYS A 14 1.63 14.25 -2.76
CA LYS A 14 1.26 13.99 -1.37
C LYS A 14 2.41 13.44 -0.55
N PHE A 15 3.19 12.53 -1.15
CA PHE A 15 4.38 12.00 -0.50
C PHE A 15 5.43 13.12 -0.27
N LEU A 16 5.62 14.00 -1.25
CA LEU A 16 6.49 15.16 -1.15
C LEU A 16 6.08 16.09 0.01
N GLU A 17 4.79 16.42 0.12
CA GLU A 17 4.25 17.23 1.24
C GLU A 17 4.61 16.63 2.61
N SER A 18 4.53 15.31 2.74
CA SER A 18 4.96 14.62 3.95
C SER A 18 6.48 14.55 4.11
N LEU A 19 7.23 14.42 3.02
CA LEU A 19 8.69 14.38 3.06
C LEU A 19 9.26 15.68 3.63
N GLU A 20 8.68 16.82 3.28
CA GLU A 20 9.06 18.14 3.80
C GLU A 20 8.82 18.28 5.32
N SER A 21 8.00 17.43 5.91
CA SER A 21 7.76 17.38 7.36
C SER A 21 8.72 16.47 8.12
N VAL A 22 9.64 15.77 7.44
CA VAL A 22 10.60 14.86 8.06
C VAL A 22 12.00 15.45 8.04
N ASP A 23 12.54 15.74 9.20
CA ASP A 23 13.83 16.40 9.36
C ASP A 23 15.00 15.64 8.68
N GLY A 24 15.77 16.37 7.88
CA GLY A 24 16.97 15.87 7.21
C GLY A 24 16.70 15.11 5.90
N GLU A 25 15.44 15.03 5.47
CA GLU A 25 15.07 14.45 4.21
C GLU A 25 14.85 15.55 3.16
N VAL A 26 15.40 15.37 1.95
CA VAL A 26 15.46 16.40 0.92
C VAL A 26 14.84 15.90 -0.38
N PRO A 27 13.82 16.56 -0.92
CA PRO A 27 13.33 16.30 -2.29
C PRO A 27 14.39 16.83 -3.27
N TYR A 28 15.23 15.93 -3.79
CA TYR A 28 16.39 16.31 -4.55
C TYR A 28 16.16 16.28 -6.07
N ALA A 29 15.46 15.26 -6.56
CA ALA A 29 15.30 15.05 -8.00
C ALA A 29 13.94 14.46 -8.37
N PHE A 30 13.35 14.95 -9.46
CA PHE A 30 12.15 14.38 -10.07
C PHE A 30 12.45 13.89 -11.48
N ALA A 31 11.94 12.73 -11.85
CA ALA A 31 11.95 12.26 -13.22
C ALA A 31 10.53 12.02 -13.71
N SER A 32 10.16 12.68 -14.77
CA SER A 32 8.84 12.60 -15.40
C SER A 32 8.98 12.60 -16.91
N ARG A 33 8.09 11.88 -17.60
CA ARG A 33 8.03 11.88 -19.07
C ARG A 33 7.13 12.97 -19.65
N SER A 34 6.51 13.78 -18.79
CA SER A 34 5.58 14.84 -19.19
C SER A 34 5.71 16.03 -18.24
N ASN A 35 5.33 17.22 -18.72
CA ASN A 35 5.25 18.46 -17.93
C ASN A 35 6.56 18.91 -17.26
N LEU A 36 7.69 18.68 -17.90
CA LEU A 36 9.03 18.97 -17.32
C LEU A 36 9.21 20.47 -17.02
N SER A 37 8.78 21.35 -17.95
CA SER A 37 8.86 22.80 -17.77
C SER A 37 8.05 23.26 -16.56
N ASP A 38 6.83 22.75 -16.45
CA ASP A 38 5.91 23.13 -15.36
C ASP A 38 6.47 22.66 -14.00
N LEU A 39 7.05 21.43 -13.96
CA LEU A 39 7.70 20.92 -12.76
C LEU A 39 8.94 21.74 -12.38
N GLN A 40 9.74 22.15 -13.35
CA GLN A 40 10.92 22.97 -13.08
C GLN A 40 10.56 24.38 -12.61
N GLU A 41 9.46 24.96 -13.12
CA GLU A 41 8.95 26.24 -12.67
C GLU A 41 8.35 26.15 -11.26
N GLU A 42 7.57 25.09 -10.98
CA GLU A 42 6.95 24.84 -9.67
C GLU A 42 7.99 24.52 -8.57
N PHE A 43 9.06 23.78 -8.93
CA PHE A 43 10.10 23.34 -8.02
C PHE A 43 11.50 23.80 -8.47
N PRO A 44 11.83 25.09 -8.37
CA PRO A 44 13.07 25.64 -8.93
C PRO A 44 14.35 25.12 -8.27
N ASN A 45 14.25 24.57 -7.06
CA ASN A 45 15.38 24.04 -6.29
C ASN A 45 15.56 22.51 -6.45
N VAL A 46 14.74 21.86 -7.25
CA VAL A 46 14.76 20.40 -7.48
C VAL A 46 15.30 20.12 -8.89
N HIS A 47 16.12 19.11 -9.03
CA HIS A 47 16.59 18.68 -10.35
C HIS A 47 15.48 17.93 -11.09
N VAL A 48 15.07 18.41 -12.27
CA VAL A 48 14.06 17.74 -13.09
C VAL A 48 14.72 17.04 -14.27
N TYR A 49 14.52 15.72 -14.35
CA TYR A 49 15.06 14.87 -15.42
C TYR A 49 13.94 14.39 -16.35
N ASP A 50 14.24 14.28 -17.63
CA ASP A 50 13.34 13.77 -18.68
C ASP A 50 13.37 12.23 -18.82
N ALA A 51 14.38 11.59 -18.22
CA ALA A 51 14.57 10.15 -18.23
C ALA A 51 14.84 9.61 -16.82
N TYR A 52 14.29 8.44 -16.51
CA TYR A 52 14.50 7.77 -15.23
C TYR A 52 15.96 7.35 -15.04
N GLU A 53 16.60 6.91 -16.13
CA GLU A 53 17.99 6.50 -16.17
C GLU A 53 18.93 7.64 -15.78
N THR A 54 18.61 8.86 -16.18
CA THR A 54 19.42 10.05 -15.85
C THR A 54 19.33 10.37 -14.35
N LEU A 55 18.12 10.29 -13.76
CA LEU A 55 17.95 10.41 -12.31
C LEU A 55 18.72 9.32 -11.57
N LEU A 56 18.62 8.07 -12.02
CA LEU A 56 19.29 6.93 -11.40
C LEU A 56 20.82 7.01 -11.49
N ALA A 57 21.35 7.63 -12.53
CA ALA A 57 22.78 7.84 -12.71
C ALA A 57 23.35 8.98 -11.82
N ASP A 58 22.49 9.82 -11.23
CA ASP A 58 22.95 10.89 -10.35
C ASP A 58 23.46 10.31 -9.01
N PRO A 59 24.76 10.48 -8.68
CA PRO A 59 25.36 9.92 -7.47
C PRO A 59 24.85 10.57 -6.18
N LYS A 60 24.19 11.73 -6.26
CA LYS A 60 23.64 12.43 -5.10
C LYS A 60 22.26 11.92 -4.69
N VAL A 61 21.56 11.17 -5.53
CA VAL A 61 20.31 10.50 -5.17
C VAL A 61 20.62 9.30 -4.28
N ASP A 62 20.10 9.27 -3.06
CA ASP A 62 20.31 8.18 -2.09
C ASP A 62 19.20 7.13 -2.16
N ILE A 63 17.97 7.60 -2.26
CA ILE A 63 16.74 6.81 -2.20
C ILE A 63 15.77 7.25 -3.28
N VAL A 64 15.01 6.31 -3.84
CA VAL A 64 14.01 6.58 -4.88
C VAL A 64 12.61 6.18 -4.41
N TYR A 65 11.66 7.11 -4.53
CA TYR A 65 10.25 6.84 -4.40
C TYR A 65 9.65 6.59 -5.78
N ILE A 66 8.99 5.43 -5.95
CA ILE A 66 8.41 5.01 -7.22
C ILE A 66 6.89 5.07 -7.13
N SER A 67 6.26 5.90 -7.97
CA SER A 67 4.80 6.08 -8.04
C SER A 67 4.28 6.15 -9.47
N THR A 68 4.81 5.31 -10.32
CA THR A 68 4.31 5.06 -11.67
C THR A 68 2.99 4.26 -11.64
N THR A 69 2.49 3.81 -12.77
CA THR A 69 1.41 2.81 -12.79
C THR A 69 1.94 1.43 -12.40
N HIS A 70 1.08 0.58 -11.85
CA HIS A 70 1.45 -0.70 -11.19
C HIS A 70 2.34 -1.59 -12.06
N ASN A 71 2.05 -1.69 -13.35
CA ASN A 71 2.80 -2.50 -14.33
C ASN A 71 4.24 -2.05 -14.57
N PHE A 72 4.64 -0.86 -14.10
CA PHE A 72 6.02 -0.35 -14.20
C PHE A 72 6.78 -0.37 -12.87
N HIS A 73 6.15 -0.75 -11.76
CA HIS A 73 6.79 -0.75 -10.45
C HIS A 73 8.02 -1.66 -10.41
N CYS A 74 7.87 -2.92 -10.80
CA CYS A 74 8.95 -3.91 -10.78
C CYS A 74 10.15 -3.46 -11.63
N HIS A 75 9.90 -3.06 -12.88
CA HIS A 75 10.97 -2.61 -13.78
C HIS A 75 11.76 -1.43 -13.20
N ASN A 76 11.05 -0.41 -12.71
CA ASN A 76 11.68 0.79 -12.16
C ASN A 76 12.41 0.50 -10.83
N ALA A 77 11.85 -0.35 -9.97
CA ALA A 77 12.48 -0.74 -8.71
C ALA A 77 13.79 -1.51 -8.96
N ILE A 78 13.79 -2.48 -9.87
CA ILE A 78 14.98 -3.22 -10.25
C ILE A 78 16.06 -2.30 -10.83
N ALA A 79 15.68 -1.35 -11.70
CA ALA A 79 16.62 -0.38 -12.27
C ALA A 79 17.24 0.50 -11.16
N ALA A 80 16.45 1.00 -10.21
CA ALA A 80 16.92 1.81 -9.10
C ALA A 80 17.86 1.03 -8.17
N LEU A 81 17.48 -0.21 -7.78
CA LEU A 81 18.30 -1.07 -6.94
C LEU A 81 19.66 -1.40 -7.61
N ARG A 82 19.67 -1.71 -8.91
CA ARG A 82 20.90 -1.95 -9.69
C ARG A 82 21.78 -0.72 -9.81
N ALA A 83 21.17 0.48 -9.84
CA ALA A 83 21.88 1.75 -9.80
C ALA A 83 22.41 2.10 -8.38
N GLY A 84 22.24 1.20 -7.41
CA GLY A 84 22.72 1.38 -6.04
C GLY A 84 21.89 2.31 -5.19
N LYS A 85 20.60 2.53 -5.55
CA LYS A 85 19.65 3.36 -4.78
C LYS A 85 18.82 2.50 -3.84
N HIS A 86 18.46 3.04 -2.67
CA HIS A 86 17.38 2.50 -1.84
C HIS A 86 16.04 2.79 -2.51
N VAL A 87 15.02 1.97 -2.24
CA VAL A 87 13.72 2.08 -2.93
C VAL A 87 12.56 2.01 -1.94
N VAL A 88 11.63 2.96 -2.06
CA VAL A 88 10.27 2.88 -1.55
C VAL A 88 9.34 2.87 -2.76
N CYS A 89 8.58 1.79 -2.94
CA CYS A 89 7.71 1.59 -4.09
C CYS A 89 6.25 1.60 -3.68
N GLU A 90 5.41 2.38 -4.39
CA GLU A 90 3.97 2.39 -4.16
C GLU A 90 3.34 1.01 -4.25
N LYS A 91 2.24 0.87 -3.51
CA LYS A 91 1.42 -0.35 -3.49
C LYS A 91 0.52 -0.44 -4.75
N PRO A 92 0.25 -1.66 -5.22
CA PRO A 92 0.98 -2.88 -4.93
C PRO A 92 2.39 -2.79 -5.52
N MET A 93 3.39 -3.23 -4.77
CA MET A 93 4.79 -3.12 -5.20
C MET A 93 5.07 -3.87 -6.50
N GLY A 94 4.35 -4.95 -6.75
CA GLY A 94 4.33 -5.70 -8.00
C GLY A 94 2.94 -6.26 -8.28
N ILE A 95 2.68 -6.64 -9.53
CA ILE A 95 1.41 -7.21 -9.98
C ILE A 95 1.42 -8.74 -9.97
N SER A 96 2.54 -9.34 -9.61
CA SER A 96 2.68 -10.79 -9.44
C SER A 96 3.68 -11.12 -8.33
N SER A 97 3.54 -12.33 -7.78
CA SER A 97 4.48 -12.87 -6.80
C SER A 97 5.89 -13.04 -7.39
N GLN A 98 5.98 -13.34 -8.69
CA GLN A 98 7.25 -13.42 -9.41
C GLN A 98 7.99 -12.07 -9.44
N GLU A 99 7.29 -10.96 -9.70
CA GLU A 99 7.87 -9.61 -9.66
C GLU A 99 8.41 -9.26 -8.27
N ILE A 100 7.68 -9.62 -7.21
CA ILE A 100 8.13 -9.40 -5.83
C ILE A 100 9.41 -10.18 -5.54
N LEU A 101 9.49 -11.44 -5.98
CA LEU A 101 10.70 -12.25 -5.82
C LEU A 101 11.89 -11.64 -6.56
N GLU A 102 11.71 -11.21 -7.81
CA GLU A 102 12.78 -10.58 -8.60
C GLU A 102 13.31 -9.31 -7.95
N MET A 103 12.40 -8.42 -7.51
CA MET A 103 12.79 -7.20 -6.79
C MET A 103 13.54 -7.51 -5.48
N THR A 104 13.05 -8.51 -4.72
CA THR A 104 13.66 -8.94 -3.46
C THR A 104 15.07 -9.48 -3.68
N GLU A 105 15.28 -10.31 -4.70
CA GLU A 105 16.60 -10.86 -5.05
C GLU A 105 17.57 -9.74 -5.42
N VAL A 106 17.14 -8.78 -6.26
CA VAL A 106 17.98 -7.67 -6.66
C VAL A 106 18.30 -6.75 -5.47
N ALA A 107 17.34 -6.48 -4.58
CA ALA A 107 17.56 -5.70 -3.36
C ALA A 107 18.65 -6.34 -2.47
N ARG A 108 18.52 -7.66 -2.22
CA ARG A 108 19.50 -8.42 -1.44
C ARG A 108 20.87 -8.45 -2.10
N PHE A 109 20.93 -8.69 -3.42
CA PHE A 109 22.19 -8.72 -4.17
C PHE A 109 22.92 -7.36 -4.18
N SER A 110 22.17 -6.28 -4.33
CA SER A 110 22.73 -4.92 -4.34
C SER A 110 22.99 -4.36 -2.93
N GLY A 111 22.54 -5.04 -1.87
CA GLY A 111 22.65 -4.58 -0.48
C GLY A 111 21.86 -3.29 -0.24
N LYS A 112 20.72 -3.11 -0.95
CA LYS A 112 19.88 -1.91 -0.86
C LYS A 112 18.55 -2.19 -0.23
N PHE A 113 18.06 -1.22 0.53
CA PHE A 113 16.74 -1.25 1.15
C PHE A 113 15.64 -1.23 0.08
N LEU A 114 14.65 -2.08 0.24
CA LEU A 114 13.41 -2.10 -0.55
C LEU A 114 12.22 -2.18 0.41
N MET A 115 11.22 -1.36 0.18
CA MET A 115 9.97 -1.35 0.96
C MET A 115 8.78 -1.06 0.05
N GLU A 116 7.69 -1.82 0.25
CA GLU A 116 6.39 -1.47 -0.29
C GLU A 116 5.74 -0.37 0.55
N ALA A 117 5.23 0.68 -0.10
CA ALA A 117 4.54 1.79 0.53
C ALA A 117 3.09 1.43 0.93
N MET A 118 2.93 0.40 1.75
CA MET A 118 1.65 0.06 2.39
C MET A 118 1.43 0.98 3.60
N TRP A 119 1.34 2.27 3.35
CA TRP A 119 1.36 3.36 4.33
C TRP A 119 0.47 3.17 5.56
N MET A 120 -0.66 2.47 5.39
CA MET A 120 -1.58 2.12 6.48
C MET A 120 -0.88 1.43 7.64
N ARG A 121 0.07 0.53 7.37
CA ARG A 121 0.80 -0.27 8.37
C ARG A 121 1.70 0.59 9.28
N PHE A 122 2.01 1.80 8.87
CA PHE A 122 2.88 2.72 9.61
C PHE A 122 2.09 3.75 10.44
N LEU A 123 0.78 3.88 10.23
CA LEU A 123 -0.06 4.87 10.93
C LEU A 123 -0.23 4.57 12.42
N PRO A 124 -0.10 5.58 13.31
CA PRO A 124 -0.16 5.38 14.76
C PRO A 124 -1.44 4.72 15.24
N ALA A 125 -2.61 5.26 14.88
CA ALA A 125 -3.90 4.74 15.32
C ALA A 125 -4.13 3.29 14.85
N TYR A 126 -3.74 2.95 13.62
CA TYR A 126 -3.81 1.60 13.11
C TYR A 126 -2.94 0.64 13.93
N ARG A 127 -1.67 0.99 14.15
CA ARG A 127 -0.71 0.17 14.90
C ARG A 127 -1.13 -0.03 16.34
N GLU A 128 -1.65 1.01 17.00
CA GLU A 128 -2.18 0.91 18.37
C GLU A 128 -3.37 -0.04 18.41
N ALA A 129 -4.33 0.09 17.50
CA ALA A 129 -5.49 -0.79 17.43
C ALA A 129 -5.08 -2.26 17.28
N ILE A 130 -4.18 -2.57 16.34
CA ILE A 130 -3.66 -3.94 16.13
C ILE A 130 -2.91 -4.44 17.39
N THR A 131 -2.12 -3.58 18.02
CA THR A 131 -1.39 -3.94 19.26
C THR A 131 -2.34 -4.31 20.39
N ARG A 132 -3.44 -3.56 20.58
CA ARG A 132 -4.47 -3.85 21.59
C ARG A 132 -5.22 -5.15 21.30
N VAL A 133 -5.51 -5.41 20.03
CA VAL A 133 -6.10 -6.71 19.62
C VAL A 133 -5.15 -7.85 20.00
N LYS A 134 -3.87 -7.74 19.64
CA LYS A 134 -2.85 -8.78 19.95
C LYS A 134 -2.61 -8.94 21.46
N ALA A 135 -2.84 -7.88 22.23
CA ALA A 135 -2.80 -7.93 23.70
C ALA A 135 -4.06 -8.58 24.34
N GLY A 136 -5.05 -8.99 23.53
CA GLY A 136 -6.25 -9.67 24.00
C GLY A 136 -7.32 -8.73 24.56
N GLU A 137 -7.28 -7.43 24.26
CA GLU A 137 -8.19 -6.45 24.87
C GLU A 137 -9.66 -6.71 24.52
N ILE A 138 -9.96 -7.34 23.39
CA ILE A 138 -11.32 -7.75 22.99
C ILE A 138 -11.53 -9.27 23.06
N GLY A 139 -10.63 -10.00 23.72
CA GLY A 139 -10.66 -11.47 23.80
C GLY A 139 -10.19 -12.16 22.53
N LYS A 140 -10.67 -13.39 22.29
CA LYS A 140 -10.35 -14.17 21.08
C LYS A 140 -11.04 -13.58 19.87
N VAL A 141 -10.27 -13.13 18.87
CA VAL A 141 -10.82 -12.62 17.61
C VAL A 141 -11.32 -13.77 16.74
N ASN A 142 -12.59 -13.68 16.34
CA ASN A 142 -13.25 -14.69 15.51
C ASN A 142 -13.68 -14.15 14.15
N TYR A 143 -13.94 -12.85 14.02
CA TYR A 143 -14.47 -12.28 12.80
C TYR A 143 -13.89 -10.90 12.50
N VAL A 144 -13.62 -10.64 11.23
CA VAL A 144 -13.13 -9.34 10.75
C VAL A 144 -13.93 -8.91 9.53
N THR A 145 -14.41 -7.67 9.53
CA THR A 145 -14.96 -7.04 8.32
C THR A 145 -14.18 -5.79 7.98
N ALA A 146 -13.91 -5.57 6.69
CA ALA A 146 -13.31 -4.32 6.23
C ALA A 146 -13.79 -3.97 4.82
N SER A 147 -14.06 -2.69 4.59
CA SER A 147 -14.46 -2.21 3.27
C SER A 147 -13.73 -0.94 2.89
N PHE A 148 -13.21 -0.89 1.65
CA PHE A 148 -12.69 0.31 1.06
C PHE A 148 -13.26 0.50 -0.34
N GLY A 149 -14.14 1.49 -0.48
CA GLY A 149 -14.73 1.84 -1.78
C GLY A 149 -14.81 3.34 -1.98
N PHE A 150 -14.51 3.75 -3.19
CA PHE A 150 -14.72 5.11 -3.68
C PHE A 150 -15.27 5.06 -5.11
N ARG A 151 -15.93 6.13 -5.52
CA ARG A 151 -16.31 6.34 -6.91
C ARG A 151 -15.57 7.57 -7.44
N SER A 152 -14.87 7.42 -8.53
CA SER A 152 -14.17 8.52 -9.20
C SER A 152 -14.80 8.72 -10.57
N GLU A 153 -15.81 9.58 -10.66
CA GLU A 153 -16.55 9.80 -11.89
C GLU A 153 -15.64 10.22 -13.07
N ASP A 154 -14.62 11.05 -12.80
CA ASP A 154 -13.70 11.55 -13.83
C ASP A 154 -12.60 10.55 -14.23
N LYS A 155 -12.46 9.40 -13.58
CA LYS A 155 -11.34 8.45 -13.77
C LYS A 155 -11.75 7.05 -14.14
N LEU A 156 -13.06 6.79 -14.20
CA LEU A 156 -13.62 5.53 -14.65
C LEU A 156 -13.79 5.58 -16.18
N THR A 157 -12.70 5.78 -16.90
CA THR A 157 -12.63 5.66 -18.36
C THR A 157 -11.87 4.40 -18.73
N GLN A 158 -12.15 3.83 -19.90
CA GLN A 158 -11.52 2.58 -20.35
C GLN A 158 -10.00 2.72 -20.48
N GLU A 159 -9.51 3.90 -20.88
CA GLU A 159 -8.09 4.21 -20.99
C GLU A 159 -7.45 4.60 -19.65
N GLY A 160 -8.29 4.95 -18.67
CA GLY A 160 -7.86 5.36 -17.34
C GLY A 160 -7.23 4.20 -16.56
N ARG A 161 -6.23 4.48 -15.74
CA ARG A 161 -5.49 3.45 -14.97
C ARG A 161 -6.37 2.50 -14.13
N LEU A 162 -7.57 2.96 -13.72
CA LEU A 162 -8.45 2.15 -12.87
C LEU A 162 -9.15 1.03 -13.63
N LEU A 163 -9.49 1.25 -14.91
CA LEU A 163 -10.21 0.30 -15.73
C LEU A 163 -9.35 -0.31 -16.85
N ASN A 164 -8.10 0.11 -16.99
CA ASN A 164 -7.22 -0.41 -18.04
C ASN A 164 -6.46 -1.66 -17.53
N PRO A 165 -6.71 -2.86 -18.10
CA PRO A 165 -6.01 -4.09 -17.71
C PRO A 165 -4.51 -4.04 -18.00
N ASP A 166 -4.06 -3.32 -19.04
CA ASP A 166 -2.64 -3.19 -19.39
C ASP A 166 -1.87 -2.34 -18.35
N LEU A 167 -2.57 -1.57 -17.53
CA LEU A 167 -2.02 -0.79 -16.44
C LEU A 167 -2.22 -1.46 -15.07
N ALA A 168 -2.63 -2.73 -15.06
CA ALA A 168 -3.02 -3.47 -13.86
C ALA A 168 -4.11 -2.73 -13.06
N GLY A 169 -5.19 -2.33 -13.75
CA GLY A 169 -6.39 -1.75 -13.17
C GLY A 169 -7.16 -2.78 -12.34
N GLY A 170 -8.21 -2.32 -11.69
CA GLY A 170 -9.11 -3.13 -10.89
C GLY A 170 -9.13 -2.75 -9.42
N ALA A 171 -10.26 -3.06 -8.76
CA ALA A 171 -10.50 -2.72 -7.37
C ALA A 171 -9.60 -3.51 -6.43
N LEU A 172 -9.27 -4.77 -6.75
CA LEU A 172 -8.43 -5.61 -5.90
C LEU A 172 -7.03 -5.01 -5.75
N TYR A 173 -6.38 -4.61 -6.85
CA TYR A 173 -5.07 -3.96 -6.83
C TYR A 173 -5.11 -2.56 -6.21
N ASP A 174 -6.14 -1.75 -6.53
CA ASP A 174 -6.14 -0.35 -6.09
C ASP A 174 -6.53 -0.19 -4.62
N VAL A 175 -7.58 -0.89 -4.16
CA VAL A 175 -8.16 -0.73 -2.82
C VAL A 175 -8.32 -2.03 -2.03
N GLY A 176 -8.49 -3.17 -2.69
CA GLY A 176 -8.70 -4.46 -2.02
C GLY A 176 -7.49 -4.95 -1.23
N VAL A 177 -6.29 -4.54 -1.61
CA VAL A 177 -5.04 -4.83 -0.88
C VAL A 177 -5.06 -4.29 0.56
N TYR A 178 -5.76 -3.19 0.84
CA TYR A 178 -5.84 -2.61 2.19
C TYR A 178 -6.63 -3.48 3.18
N PRO A 179 -7.89 -3.89 2.89
CA PRO A 179 -8.60 -4.77 3.79
C PRO A 179 -7.96 -6.17 3.89
N LEU A 180 -7.33 -6.69 2.83
CA LEU A 180 -6.55 -7.93 2.91
C LEU A 180 -5.35 -7.80 3.86
N THR A 181 -4.63 -6.67 3.80
CA THR A 181 -3.52 -6.38 4.71
C THR A 181 -3.98 -6.29 6.16
N LEU A 182 -5.14 -5.67 6.44
CA LEU A 182 -5.68 -5.62 7.80
C LEU A 182 -6.01 -7.03 8.33
N VAL A 183 -6.63 -7.87 7.51
CA VAL A 183 -6.94 -9.25 7.88
C VAL A 183 -5.65 -10.04 8.15
N SER A 184 -4.61 -9.85 7.33
CA SER A 184 -3.33 -10.55 7.50
C SER A 184 -2.60 -10.19 8.80
N ASP A 185 -2.76 -8.96 9.31
CA ASP A 185 -2.21 -8.54 10.60
C ASP A 185 -2.75 -9.33 11.78
N LEU A 186 -3.94 -9.91 11.61
CA LEU A 186 -4.68 -10.63 12.65
C LEU A 186 -4.60 -12.16 12.47
N PHE A 187 -4.70 -12.63 11.23
CA PHE A 187 -4.87 -14.05 10.92
C PHE A 187 -3.77 -14.63 10.03
N GLY A 188 -2.86 -13.78 9.51
CA GLY A 188 -1.86 -14.17 8.52
C GLY A 188 -2.37 -14.08 7.09
N TRP A 189 -1.52 -14.46 6.14
CA TRP A 189 -1.79 -14.36 4.69
C TRP A 189 -2.36 -15.63 4.07
N GLU A 190 -2.45 -16.72 4.81
CA GLU A 190 -2.77 -18.05 4.28
C GLU A 190 -4.13 -18.55 4.80
N PRO A 191 -5.26 -18.12 4.19
CA PRO A 191 -6.55 -18.71 4.50
C PRO A 191 -6.59 -20.17 4.06
N VAL A 192 -7.24 -21.03 4.85
CA VAL A 192 -7.49 -22.44 4.50
C VAL A 192 -8.51 -22.56 3.36
N GLY A 193 -9.34 -21.52 3.15
CA GLY A 193 -10.27 -21.42 2.06
C GLY A 193 -10.75 -19.98 1.86
N PHE A 194 -11.25 -19.68 0.65
CA PHE A 194 -11.93 -18.42 0.38
C PHE A 194 -12.97 -18.55 -0.72
N LYS A 195 -13.93 -17.61 -0.75
CA LYS A 195 -14.85 -17.37 -1.86
C LYS A 195 -14.73 -15.92 -2.30
N ALA A 196 -14.69 -15.69 -3.60
CA ALA A 196 -14.59 -14.36 -4.17
C ALA A 196 -15.58 -14.18 -5.31
N ASP A 197 -16.27 -13.03 -5.30
CA ASP A 197 -17.18 -12.59 -6.35
C ASP A 197 -16.81 -11.17 -6.76
N ALA A 198 -16.96 -10.84 -8.04
CA ALA A 198 -16.63 -9.54 -8.59
C ALA A 198 -17.71 -9.01 -9.54
N ILE A 199 -17.94 -7.69 -9.48
CA ILE A 199 -18.58 -6.95 -10.56
C ILE A 199 -17.47 -6.51 -11.51
N LYS A 200 -17.54 -6.97 -12.76
CA LYS A 200 -16.55 -6.70 -13.80
C LYS A 200 -16.95 -5.49 -14.63
N SER A 201 -15.97 -4.67 -15.00
CA SER A 201 -16.13 -3.59 -15.97
C SER A 201 -16.27 -4.12 -17.39
N GLU A 202 -16.58 -3.24 -18.33
CA GLU A 202 -16.58 -3.56 -19.78
C GLU A 202 -15.16 -3.93 -20.28
N THR A 203 -14.11 -3.43 -19.65
CA THR A 203 -12.70 -3.75 -19.96
C THR A 203 -12.23 -5.07 -19.38
N GLY A 204 -13.07 -5.71 -18.55
CA GLY A 204 -12.80 -7.01 -17.95
C GLY A 204 -12.09 -6.97 -16.59
N VAL A 205 -11.69 -5.79 -16.07
CA VAL A 205 -11.16 -5.71 -14.70
C VAL A 205 -12.28 -5.71 -13.66
N ASP A 206 -11.98 -6.02 -12.42
CA ASP A 206 -12.92 -5.95 -11.29
C ASP A 206 -13.16 -4.48 -10.88
N GLU A 207 -14.40 -4.00 -10.99
CA GLU A 207 -14.82 -2.70 -10.43
C GLU A 207 -15.14 -2.80 -8.95
N THR A 208 -15.63 -3.96 -8.54
CA THR A 208 -15.96 -4.28 -7.16
C THR A 208 -15.62 -5.73 -6.90
N ILE A 209 -14.95 -5.98 -5.79
CA ILE A 209 -14.58 -7.32 -5.35
C ILE A 209 -15.02 -7.54 -3.91
N GLN A 210 -15.67 -8.68 -3.66
CA GLN A 210 -15.96 -9.18 -2.32
C GLN A 210 -15.22 -10.49 -2.12
N VAL A 211 -14.56 -10.65 -0.97
CA VAL A 211 -13.88 -11.89 -0.59
C VAL A 211 -14.29 -12.30 0.81
N GLN A 212 -14.71 -13.55 0.96
CA GLN A 212 -14.88 -14.23 2.24
C GLN A 212 -13.70 -15.16 2.46
N LEU A 213 -13.02 -15.02 3.59
CA LEU A 213 -11.80 -15.74 3.93
C LEU A 213 -12.06 -16.62 5.16
N ASP A 214 -11.64 -17.87 5.10
CA ASP A 214 -11.65 -18.83 6.20
C ASP A 214 -10.22 -19.17 6.60
N PHE A 215 -9.88 -18.94 7.88
CA PHE A 215 -8.54 -19.22 8.42
C PHE A 215 -8.53 -20.46 9.33
N GLY A 216 -9.66 -21.19 9.40
CA GLY A 216 -9.82 -22.28 10.35
C GLY A 216 -9.93 -21.80 11.80
N ASP A 217 -10.13 -22.73 12.75
CA ASP A 217 -10.21 -22.43 14.18
C ASP A 217 -11.22 -21.30 14.54
N ASP A 218 -12.37 -21.29 13.86
CA ASP A 218 -13.44 -20.29 14.01
C ASP A 218 -13.01 -18.85 13.65
N ARG A 219 -12.07 -18.68 12.71
CA ARG A 219 -11.59 -17.37 12.27
C ARG A 219 -12.04 -17.09 10.83
N LEU A 220 -12.90 -16.12 10.67
CA LEU A 220 -13.47 -15.72 9.38
C LEU A 220 -13.20 -14.24 9.10
N ALA A 221 -13.08 -13.87 7.84
CA ALA A 221 -13.07 -12.47 7.44
C ALA A 221 -13.90 -12.22 6.19
N GLN A 222 -14.45 -11.01 6.09
CA GLN A 222 -15.12 -10.51 4.91
C GLN A 222 -14.56 -9.17 4.51
N VAL A 223 -14.09 -9.06 3.27
CA VAL A 223 -13.51 -7.84 2.73
C VAL A 223 -14.21 -7.41 1.46
N LEU A 224 -14.31 -6.09 1.26
CA LEU A 224 -14.92 -5.46 0.10
C LEU A 224 -14.01 -4.36 -0.42
N GLY A 225 -13.64 -4.43 -1.71
CA GLY A 225 -12.97 -3.37 -2.44
C GLY A 225 -13.85 -2.85 -3.58
N SER A 226 -13.91 -1.53 -3.80
CA SER A 226 -14.63 -0.98 -4.95
C SER A 226 -14.01 0.34 -5.43
N ILE A 227 -13.89 0.47 -6.76
CA ILE A 227 -13.54 1.72 -7.44
C ILE A 227 -14.75 2.40 -8.07
N ALA A 228 -15.92 1.74 -8.01
CA ALA A 228 -17.17 2.17 -8.65
C ALA A 228 -18.26 2.61 -7.66
N MET A 229 -18.09 2.36 -6.36
CA MET A 229 -19.06 2.78 -5.34
C MET A 229 -18.38 3.27 -4.06
N HIS A 230 -19.05 4.17 -3.34
CA HIS A 230 -18.63 4.55 -2.00
C HIS A 230 -19.09 3.49 -0.99
N THR A 231 -18.19 3.11 -0.07
CA THR A 231 -18.50 2.29 1.12
C THR A 231 -18.37 3.14 2.38
N ASN A 232 -18.71 2.60 3.55
CA ASN A 232 -18.47 3.25 4.84
C ASN A 232 -16.97 3.39 5.16
N LYS A 233 -16.10 2.65 4.45
CA LYS A 233 -14.64 2.70 4.57
C LYS A 233 -14.15 2.39 5.98
N GLU A 234 -14.75 1.41 6.60
CA GLU A 234 -14.56 1.04 7.99
C GLU A 234 -14.03 -0.39 8.09
N ALA A 235 -13.28 -0.65 9.14
CA ALA A 235 -12.96 -2.00 9.56
C ALA A 235 -13.50 -2.26 10.98
N CYS A 236 -14.03 -3.47 11.19
CA CYS A 236 -14.44 -3.95 12.50
C CYS A 236 -13.77 -5.30 12.79
N ILE A 237 -13.16 -5.41 13.97
CA ILE A 237 -12.46 -6.59 14.46
C ILE A 237 -13.24 -7.10 15.67
N TYR A 238 -13.91 -8.25 15.54
CA TYR A 238 -14.80 -8.79 16.53
C TYR A 238 -14.11 -9.90 17.34
N GLY A 239 -14.11 -9.72 18.65
CA GLY A 239 -13.68 -10.73 19.62
C GLY A 239 -14.85 -11.16 20.53
N ASP A 240 -14.61 -12.18 21.35
CA ASP A 240 -15.61 -12.72 22.28
C ASP A 240 -15.91 -11.82 23.51
N GLN A 241 -15.12 -10.74 23.72
CA GLN A 241 -15.30 -9.79 24.82
C GLN A 241 -15.58 -8.35 24.34
N GLY A 242 -15.72 -8.12 23.03
CA GLY A 242 -15.98 -6.83 22.44
C GLY A 242 -15.47 -6.74 21.01
N PHE A 243 -15.45 -5.53 20.48
CA PHE A 243 -14.90 -5.30 19.14
C PHE A 243 -14.14 -3.98 19.07
N ILE A 244 -13.21 -3.90 18.09
CA ILE A 244 -12.55 -2.65 17.72
C ILE A 244 -13.09 -2.19 16.37
N ARG A 245 -13.47 -0.92 16.29
CA ARG A 245 -13.87 -0.23 15.07
C ARG A 245 -12.81 0.78 14.66
N LEU A 246 -12.39 0.72 13.40
CA LEU A 246 -11.47 1.69 12.79
C LEU A 246 -12.20 2.42 11.65
N PRO A 247 -12.75 3.60 11.90
CA PRO A 247 -13.26 4.46 10.82
C PRO A 247 -12.12 4.84 9.87
N MET A 248 -12.37 4.84 8.57
CA MET A 248 -11.35 5.19 7.56
C MET A 248 -10.03 4.43 7.75
N PHE A 249 -10.11 3.12 8.03
CA PHE A 249 -9.02 2.29 8.54
C PHE A 249 -7.69 2.39 7.76
N TRP A 250 -7.75 2.63 6.42
CA TRP A 250 -6.53 2.78 5.59
C TRP A 250 -5.79 4.11 5.82
N LYS A 251 -6.42 5.06 6.53
CA LYS A 251 -5.84 6.34 6.95
C LYS A 251 -6.33 6.71 8.35
N ALA A 252 -6.32 5.75 9.27
CA ALA A 252 -6.88 5.91 10.59
C ALA A 252 -6.12 6.96 11.43
N GLU A 253 -6.87 7.88 12.04
CA GLU A 253 -6.42 8.82 13.07
C GLU A 253 -7.04 8.50 14.43
N SER A 254 -8.00 7.59 14.45
CA SER A 254 -8.68 7.14 15.67
C SER A 254 -9.19 5.72 15.51
N TYR A 255 -9.50 5.09 16.64
CA TYR A 255 -10.22 3.83 16.71
C TYR A 255 -11.08 3.81 17.96
N GLU A 256 -12.02 2.89 17.99
CA GLU A 256 -12.95 2.70 19.12
C GLU A 256 -12.87 1.26 19.62
N ILE A 257 -12.92 1.10 20.94
CA ILE A 257 -13.10 -0.19 21.61
C ILE A 257 -14.49 -0.21 22.20
N VAL A 258 -15.27 -1.22 21.83
CA VAL A 258 -16.66 -1.38 22.26
C VAL A 258 -16.82 -2.68 23.04
N LYS A 259 -17.28 -2.58 24.29
CA LYS A 259 -17.56 -3.72 25.19
C LYS A 259 -18.94 -3.53 25.82
N GLY A 260 -19.94 -4.28 25.35
CA GLY A 260 -21.33 -4.04 25.71
C GLY A 260 -21.75 -2.63 25.32
N ASP A 261 -22.27 -1.86 26.28
CA ASP A 261 -22.69 -0.46 26.10
C ASP A 261 -21.54 0.56 26.27
N HIS A 262 -20.34 0.10 26.59
CA HIS A 262 -19.19 0.97 26.80
C HIS A 262 -18.41 1.17 25.50
N ILE A 263 -18.25 2.43 25.11
CA ILE A 263 -17.46 2.84 23.96
C ILE A 263 -16.32 3.71 24.45
N GLN A 264 -15.11 3.30 24.09
CA GLN A 264 -13.88 4.06 24.35
C GLN A 264 -13.28 4.51 23.02
N VAL A 265 -13.07 5.82 22.85
CA VAL A 265 -12.48 6.41 21.64
C VAL A 265 -11.01 6.77 21.92
N PHE A 266 -10.14 6.35 21.02
CA PHE A 266 -8.71 6.65 21.07
C PHE A 266 -8.34 7.48 19.84
N ASN A 267 -7.61 8.56 20.05
CA ASN A 267 -7.15 9.45 19.00
C ASN A 267 -5.62 9.40 18.94
N SER A 268 -5.08 9.06 17.79
CA SER A 268 -3.65 9.00 17.51
C SER A 268 -3.41 9.56 16.11
N PRO A 269 -3.45 10.90 15.99
CA PRO A 269 -3.31 11.56 14.69
C PRO A 269 -1.93 11.31 14.09
N TYR A 270 -1.87 11.32 12.77
CA TYR A 270 -0.61 11.18 12.04
C TYR A 270 0.05 12.54 11.76
N ILE A 271 1.35 12.50 11.45
CA ILE A 271 2.13 13.66 11.02
C ILE A 271 1.76 14.00 9.58
N SER A 272 1.63 15.30 9.27
CA SER A 272 1.31 15.82 7.94
C SER A 272 0.03 15.17 7.37
N ASN A 273 0.11 14.50 6.25
CA ASN A 273 -0.98 13.78 5.60
C ASN A 273 -0.90 12.24 5.75
N GLY A 274 -0.01 11.75 6.65
CA GLY A 274 0.15 10.35 7.02
C GLY A 274 1.33 9.61 6.36
N TYR A 275 1.78 10.02 5.16
CA TYR A 275 2.94 9.40 4.48
C TYR A 275 4.27 9.62 5.24
N ALA A 276 4.34 10.63 6.13
CA ALA A 276 5.52 10.88 6.95
C ALA A 276 5.96 9.65 7.77
N HIS A 277 5.02 8.81 8.21
CA HIS A 277 5.33 7.64 9.03
C HIS A 277 6.07 6.55 8.26
N GLU A 278 5.74 6.30 6.99
CA GLU A 278 6.48 5.33 6.17
C GLU A 278 7.84 5.88 5.74
N ILE A 279 7.95 7.20 5.53
CA ILE A 279 9.24 7.88 5.28
C ILE A 279 10.16 7.71 6.48
N ILE A 280 9.68 8.00 7.70
CA ILE A 280 10.43 7.84 8.95
C ILE A 280 10.89 6.39 9.13
N GLU A 281 10.02 5.42 8.86
CA GLU A 281 10.36 4.00 8.96
C GLU A 281 11.45 3.62 7.94
N ALA A 282 11.31 4.01 6.66
CA ALA A 282 12.31 3.73 5.64
C ALA A 282 13.67 4.33 6.00
N VAL A 283 13.69 5.60 6.40
CA VAL A 283 14.91 6.31 6.83
C VAL A 283 15.56 5.62 8.03
N LYS A 284 14.77 5.23 9.03
CA LYS A 284 15.25 4.51 10.20
C LYS A 284 15.87 3.17 9.81
N CYS A 285 15.16 2.35 9.02
CA CYS A 285 15.66 1.05 8.58
C CYS A 285 16.97 1.18 7.81
N ILE A 286 17.09 2.15 6.90
CA ILE A 286 18.32 2.39 6.14
C ILE A 286 19.47 2.80 7.06
N LYS A 287 19.25 3.72 8.02
CA LYS A 287 20.26 4.13 9.01
C LYS A 287 20.69 2.98 9.91
N ASP A 288 19.79 2.06 10.22
CA ASP A 288 20.05 0.84 11.01
C ASP A 288 20.72 -0.28 10.16
N GLY A 289 20.97 -0.05 8.87
CA GLY A 289 21.57 -1.04 7.96
C GLY A 289 20.66 -2.19 7.56
N LYS A 290 19.34 -2.05 7.74
CA LYS A 290 18.34 -3.03 7.33
C LYS A 290 18.08 -2.95 5.82
N LEU A 291 17.68 -4.07 5.23
CA LEU A 291 17.33 -4.16 3.81
C LEU A 291 15.82 -4.10 3.56
N GLU A 292 15.01 -4.22 4.60
CA GLU A 292 13.54 -4.18 4.57
C GLU A 292 12.99 -3.65 5.91
N SER A 293 11.71 -3.31 5.97
CA SER A 293 11.02 -2.95 7.21
C SER A 293 10.45 -4.19 7.90
N ASP A 294 10.53 -4.25 9.23
CA ASP A 294 9.85 -5.28 10.01
C ASP A 294 8.33 -5.02 10.13
N LEU A 295 7.86 -3.81 9.82
CA LEU A 295 6.45 -3.46 9.91
C LEU A 295 5.64 -3.91 8.69
N PHE A 296 6.26 -3.95 7.53
CA PHE A 296 5.75 -4.59 6.32
C PHE A 296 6.94 -5.16 5.56
N SER A 297 7.19 -6.43 5.76
CA SER A 297 8.36 -7.13 5.21
C SER A 297 8.17 -7.44 3.72
N LEU A 298 9.28 -7.74 3.04
CA LEU A 298 9.22 -8.22 1.65
C LEU A 298 8.50 -9.58 1.55
N ASN A 299 8.48 -10.35 2.64
CA ASN A 299 7.66 -11.55 2.73
C ASN A 299 6.16 -11.21 2.81
N ASP A 300 5.75 -10.15 3.53
CA ASP A 300 4.36 -9.68 3.52
C ASP A 300 3.93 -9.27 2.11
N SER A 301 4.79 -8.54 1.38
CA SER A 301 4.52 -8.17 -0.02
C SER A 301 4.36 -9.40 -0.92
N LEU A 302 5.22 -10.40 -0.76
CA LEU A 302 5.15 -11.67 -1.50
C LEU A 302 3.84 -12.42 -1.22
N MET A 303 3.51 -12.60 0.05
CA MET A 303 2.29 -13.30 0.46
C MET A 303 1.03 -12.55 0.04
N SER A 304 1.05 -11.22 0.10
CA SER A 304 -0.03 -10.36 -0.42
C SER A 304 -0.24 -10.60 -1.91
N ALA A 305 0.82 -10.55 -2.72
CA ALA A 305 0.76 -10.79 -4.16
C ALA A 305 0.22 -12.20 -4.47
N GLN A 306 0.69 -13.23 -3.77
CA GLN A 306 0.19 -14.60 -3.94
C GLN A 306 -1.30 -14.75 -3.62
N LEU A 307 -1.78 -14.09 -2.55
CA LEU A 307 -3.22 -14.11 -2.22
C LEU A 307 -4.04 -13.38 -3.28
N VAL A 308 -3.58 -12.22 -3.75
CA VAL A 308 -4.20 -11.46 -4.84
C VAL A 308 -4.26 -12.28 -6.12
N GLU A 309 -3.18 -12.93 -6.54
CA GLU A 309 -3.15 -13.82 -7.71
C GLU A 309 -4.17 -14.96 -7.59
N ARG A 310 -4.24 -15.62 -6.43
CA ARG A 310 -5.22 -16.69 -6.16
C ARG A 310 -6.66 -16.18 -6.28
N ILE A 311 -6.96 -15.01 -5.72
CA ILE A 311 -8.29 -14.39 -5.80
C ILE A 311 -8.62 -14.05 -7.26
N LEU A 312 -7.72 -13.34 -7.97
CA LEU A 312 -7.91 -12.98 -9.38
C LEU A 312 -8.11 -14.22 -10.25
N SER A 313 -7.32 -15.27 -10.05
CA SER A 313 -7.47 -16.52 -10.80
C SER A 313 -8.84 -17.19 -10.57
N THR A 314 -9.49 -16.95 -9.45
CA THR A 314 -10.83 -17.50 -9.15
C THR A 314 -11.93 -16.73 -9.85
N ILE A 315 -11.85 -15.38 -9.84
CA ILE A 315 -12.89 -14.54 -10.45
C ILE A 315 -12.77 -14.41 -11.97
N PHE A 316 -11.56 -14.64 -12.54
CA PHE A 316 -11.30 -14.55 -13.97
C PHE A 316 -11.10 -15.93 -14.63
N LYS A 317 -11.45 -17.04 -13.96
CA LYS A 317 -11.51 -18.34 -14.63
C LYS A 317 -12.45 -18.24 -15.82
N THR A 318 -11.91 -18.43 -17.02
CA THR A 318 -12.69 -18.81 -18.19
C THR A 318 -13.07 -20.28 -18.02
N ASP A 319 -14.38 -20.58 -18.02
CA ASP A 319 -14.91 -21.95 -18.10
C ASP A 319 -14.39 -22.67 -19.35
#